data_438e596553300fc50b9f7ccbdcdafa27
#
_entry.id   438e596553300fc50b9f7ccbdcdafa27
#
_cell.length_a   1.000
_cell.length_b   1.000
_cell.length_c   1.000
_cell.angle_alpha   90.00
_cell.angle_beta   90.00
_cell.angle_gamma   90.00
#
_symmetry.space_group_name_H-M   'P 1'
#
loop_
_entity.id
_entity.type
_entity.pdbx_description
1 polymer ?
#
loop_
_entity_poly.entity_id
_entity_poly.type
_entity_poly.pdbx_seq_one_letter_code
_entity_poly.pdbx_strand_id
1 'polypeptide(L)'
;MKKRVWGIVIAGLLLTGCQNMGNEPTQTTQAQSAQTQQENDQKLKNGDHISLSLGSQAVINAVVEMPDKKWDEIEKCTAKMDGFQGESVFGELFGKIPENGVKTEEGYEGAPALNYSYEGPLGEKLRNQNGTIRVSSGLDLETEEGKKIYSNLPVEYISAGNGEGIMIYGGEQEVTLENEEDLIAQCQQFIEQVGGWEQIALTDAYGFSCEQMEQQQEVSIQAEENGELLKPQEIEEYEWSEADNCKLLFFQSYLNGIPVLCNEVNRQDELFIPATKIRAVITKEGIEYLSAEGHFAVREKETISLAGKDTVMETLKNKFDLTSTDPVTLDRMKLIYYPVTTGRDEDGFLTCDMIPAWQFRYVVEDISMYVYINAADGSEIVG
;
A
#
# COMPACT_ATOMS: atom_id res chain seq x y z
N MET A 1 -0.15 -34.99 -13.36
CA MET A 1 -1.40 -34.44 -12.74
C MET A 1 -1.91 -33.29 -13.61
N LYS A 2 -3.14 -33.30 -14.09
CA LYS A 2 -3.65 -32.32 -15.06
C LYS A 2 -4.08 -31.04 -14.30
N LYS A 3 -3.35 -29.94 -14.50
CA LYS A 3 -3.77 -28.60 -14.02
C LYS A 3 -4.92 -28.11 -14.91
N ARG A 4 -6.05 -27.83 -14.31
CA ARG A 4 -7.17 -27.14 -14.96
C ARG A 4 -7.01 -25.63 -14.72
N VAL A 5 -6.73 -24.92 -15.79
CA VAL A 5 -6.79 -23.44 -15.81
C VAL A 5 -8.26 -23.06 -15.98
N TRP A 6 -8.79 -22.31 -15.03
CA TRP A 6 -10.12 -21.68 -15.13
C TRP A 6 -9.92 -20.22 -15.53
N GLY A 7 -10.33 -19.88 -16.71
CA GLY A 7 -10.42 -18.50 -17.16
C GLY A 7 -11.71 -17.87 -16.64
N ILE A 8 -11.59 -16.77 -15.92
CA ILE A 8 -12.73 -15.95 -15.50
C ILE A 8 -13.05 -14.97 -16.62
N VAL A 9 -14.23 -15.12 -17.20
CA VAL A 9 -14.79 -14.19 -18.19
C VAL A 9 -15.65 -13.17 -17.43
N ILE A 10 -15.19 -11.92 -17.37
CA ILE A 10 -16.00 -10.80 -16.86
C ILE A 10 -16.85 -10.27 -18.00
N ALA A 11 -18.14 -10.52 -17.94
CA ALA A 11 -19.13 -9.92 -18.85
C ALA A 11 -19.66 -8.60 -18.26
N GLY A 12 -19.25 -7.48 -18.84
CA GLY A 12 -19.84 -6.18 -18.56
C GLY A 12 -21.22 -6.04 -19.19
N LEU A 13 -22.23 -5.75 -18.40
CA LEU A 13 -23.58 -5.38 -18.85
C LEU A 13 -23.80 -3.90 -18.65
N LEU A 14 -23.83 -3.18 -19.78
CA LEU A 14 -24.35 -1.82 -19.89
C LEU A 14 -25.89 -1.88 -19.87
N LEU A 15 -26.53 -1.22 -18.93
CA LEU A 15 -27.98 -0.94 -18.97
C LEU A 15 -28.20 0.57 -19.09
N THR A 16 -28.61 0.98 -20.28
CA THR A 16 -29.16 2.29 -20.62
C THR A 16 -30.58 2.45 -20.09
N GLY A 17 -30.87 3.67 -19.64
CA GLY A 17 -32.07 4.07 -18.98
C GLY A 17 -33.35 4.11 -19.83
N CYS A 18 -34.47 4.29 -19.17
CA CYS A 18 -35.70 4.87 -19.72
C CYS A 18 -36.38 5.79 -18.73
N GLN A 19 -36.61 7.01 -19.22
CA GLN A 19 -37.50 8.01 -18.62
C GLN A 19 -38.94 7.53 -18.60
N ASN A 20 -39.72 7.90 -17.59
CA ASN A 20 -41.12 8.29 -17.83
C ASN A 20 -41.68 9.28 -16.79
N MET A 21 -42.54 10.12 -17.35
CA MET A 21 -43.16 11.31 -16.78
C MET A 21 -44.30 11.07 -15.80
N GLY A 22 -44.43 12.00 -14.87
CA GLY A 22 -45.74 12.69 -14.59
C GLY A 22 -46.57 12.16 -13.46
N ASN A 23 -46.65 12.90 -12.35
CA ASN A 23 -47.81 13.63 -11.86
C ASN A 23 -47.58 14.16 -10.44
N GLU A 24 -47.75 15.44 -10.25
CA GLU A 24 -47.94 16.14 -8.98
C GLU A 24 -49.41 16.08 -8.54
N PRO A 25 -49.81 16.61 -7.36
CA PRO A 25 -49.14 16.68 -6.05
C PRO A 25 -50.04 16.20 -4.88
N THR A 26 -49.44 15.84 -3.74
CA THR A 26 -50.10 16.03 -2.46
C THR A 26 -49.06 16.36 -1.38
N GLN A 27 -49.02 17.61 -1.00
CA GLN A 27 -48.31 18.08 0.19
C GLN A 27 -48.99 17.56 1.46
N THR A 28 -48.19 17.28 2.40
CA THR A 28 -48.38 17.21 3.85
C THR A 28 -47.99 15.82 4.40
N THR A 29 -46.82 15.70 4.97
CA THR A 29 -46.35 14.81 6.04
C THR A 29 -44.95 14.27 5.81
N GLN A 30 -44.02 15.06 5.26
CA GLN A 30 -42.61 14.64 5.09
C GLN A 30 -41.58 15.41 5.94
N ALA A 31 -41.99 16.38 6.75
CA ALA A 31 -41.05 17.18 7.55
C ALA A 31 -40.74 16.58 8.93
N GLN A 32 -41.42 15.55 9.39
CA GLN A 32 -41.15 14.93 10.70
C GLN A 32 -40.38 13.60 10.61
N SER A 33 -40.30 12.93 9.44
CA SER A 33 -39.56 11.68 9.30
C SER A 33 -38.07 11.88 8.93
N ALA A 34 -37.71 13.03 8.38
CA ALA A 34 -36.31 13.33 8.01
C ALA A 34 -35.44 13.73 9.21
N GLN A 35 -36.06 14.30 10.27
CA GLN A 35 -35.28 14.64 11.48
C GLN A 35 -35.04 13.47 12.43
N THR A 36 -35.87 12.42 12.36
CA THR A 36 -35.74 11.25 13.25
C THR A 36 -34.78 10.18 12.69
N GLN A 37 -34.45 10.23 11.41
CA GLN A 37 -33.43 9.34 10.81
C GLN A 37 -32.00 9.83 11.04
N GLN A 38 -31.76 11.11 11.29
CA GLN A 38 -30.41 11.66 11.54
C GLN A 38 -29.93 11.43 12.99
N GLU A 39 -30.76 11.09 13.93
CA GLU A 39 -30.37 10.92 15.34
C GLU A 39 -29.93 9.50 15.73
N ASN A 40 -30.12 8.49 14.85
CA ASN A 40 -29.77 7.09 15.15
C ASN A 40 -28.53 6.56 14.43
N ASP A 41 -27.87 7.36 13.61
CA ASP A 41 -26.64 6.95 12.92
C ASP A 41 -25.48 7.01 13.93
N GLN A 42 -25.20 5.89 14.58
CA GLN A 42 -24.13 5.80 15.57
C GLN A 42 -22.78 6.11 14.95
N LYS A 43 -22.07 7.08 15.53
CA LYS A 43 -20.68 7.36 15.18
C LYS A 43 -19.78 6.22 15.62
N LEU A 44 -19.02 5.66 14.70
CA LEU A 44 -18.00 4.64 14.97
C LEU A 44 -16.85 5.24 15.79
N LYS A 45 -16.27 4.46 16.68
CA LYS A 45 -15.13 4.84 17.50
C LYS A 45 -14.04 3.80 17.40
N ASN A 46 -12.82 4.23 17.64
CA ASN A 46 -11.68 3.33 17.76
C ASN A 46 -11.96 2.26 18.83
N GLY A 47 -11.74 1.00 18.48
CA GLY A 47 -11.99 -0.14 19.37
C GLY A 47 -13.43 -0.65 19.42
N ASP A 48 -14.38 -0.01 18.73
CA ASP A 48 -15.76 -0.54 18.64
C ASP A 48 -15.74 -1.90 17.94
N HIS A 49 -16.39 -2.89 18.55
CA HIS A 49 -16.56 -4.19 17.92
C HIS A 49 -17.89 -4.24 17.17
N ILE A 50 -17.84 -4.51 15.87
CA ILE A 50 -19.01 -4.65 15.01
C ILE A 50 -19.21 -6.12 14.69
N SER A 51 -20.35 -6.65 15.07
CA SER A 51 -20.80 -7.99 14.69
C SER A 51 -22.21 -7.89 14.14
N LEU A 52 -22.34 -8.02 12.82
CA LEU A 52 -23.58 -7.73 12.10
C LEU A 52 -23.66 -8.56 10.81
N SER A 53 -24.85 -9.09 10.52
CA SER A 53 -25.14 -9.69 9.21
C SER A 53 -25.47 -8.61 8.19
N LEU A 54 -24.78 -8.63 7.05
CA LEU A 54 -24.99 -7.76 5.90
C LEU A 54 -25.76 -8.54 4.81
N GLY A 55 -27.05 -8.79 5.05
CA GLY A 55 -27.85 -9.61 4.15
C GLY A 55 -27.55 -11.11 4.27
N SER A 56 -27.63 -11.85 3.15
CA SER A 56 -27.38 -13.30 3.10
C SER A 56 -25.96 -13.67 2.74
N GLN A 57 -25.19 -12.73 2.18
CA GLN A 57 -23.89 -13.00 1.55
C GLN A 57 -22.70 -12.47 2.32
N ALA A 58 -22.89 -11.65 3.36
CA ALA A 58 -21.76 -11.15 4.13
C ALA A 58 -22.08 -11.00 5.63
N VAL A 59 -21.06 -11.17 6.44
CA VAL A 59 -21.05 -10.87 7.87
C VAL A 59 -19.86 -9.97 8.16
N ILE A 60 -20.07 -8.91 8.94
CA ILE A 60 -18.95 -8.18 9.51
C ILE A 60 -18.74 -8.65 10.95
N ASN A 61 -17.50 -8.97 11.29
CA ASN A 61 -17.06 -9.32 12.64
C ASN A 61 -15.67 -8.71 12.84
N ALA A 62 -15.63 -7.41 13.07
CA ALA A 62 -14.40 -6.64 13.04
C ALA A 62 -14.34 -5.64 14.21
N VAL A 63 -13.12 -5.29 14.60
CA VAL A 63 -12.84 -4.15 15.46
C VAL A 63 -12.56 -2.94 14.57
N VAL A 64 -13.12 -1.79 14.92
CA VAL A 64 -12.88 -0.52 14.24
C VAL A 64 -11.48 -0.01 14.60
N GLU A 65 -10.63 0.14 13.60
CA GLU A 65 -9.31 0.75 13.73
C GLU A 65 -9.35 2.17 13.13
N MET A 66 -9.22 3.18 13.97
CA MET A 66 -9.13 4.57 13.55
C MET A 66 -8.30 5.37 14.56
N PRO A 67 -7.71 6.51 14.19
CA PRO A 67 -6.99 7.35 15.15
C PRO A 67 -7.94 7.87 16.24
N ASP A 68 -7.38 8.15 17.41
CA ASP A 68 -8.10 8.75 18.55
C ASP A 68 -8.41 10.24 18.28
N LYS A 69 -9.05 10.52 17.15
CA LYS A 69 -9.52 11.83 16.74
C LYS A 69 -11.04 11.90 16.81
N LYS A 70 -11.59 13.07 17.03
CA LYS A 70 -13.02 13.25 16.89
C LYS A 70 -13.43 13.22 15.43
N TRP A 71 -14.67 12.84 15.15
CA TRP A 71 -15.22 12.76 13.81
C TRP A 71 -15.17 14.07 13.03
N ASP A 72 -15.27 15.19 13.72
CA ASP A 72 -15.17 16.54 13.21
C ASP A 72 -13.72 17.07 13.12
N GLU A 73 -12.74 16.24 13.42
CA GLU A 73 -11.31 16.52 13.29
C GLU A 73 -10.66 15.70 12.15
N ILE A 74 -11.44 14.88 11.43
CA ILE A 74 -10.95 14.14 10.26
C ILE A 74 -10.90 15.08 9.05
N GLU A 75 -9.79 15.06 8.37
CA GLU A 75 -9.51 15.94 7.23
C GLU A 75 -9.42 15.14 5.93
N LYS A 76 -9.97 15.68 4.86
CA LYS A 76 -9.59 15.36 3.48
C LYS A 76 -8.40 16.26 3.13
N CYS A 77 -7.42 15.73 2.40
CA CYS A 77 -6.25 16.49 1.99
C CYS A 77 -6.09 16.47 0.48
N THR A 78 -5.59 17.57 -0.10
CA THR A 78 -4.94 17.52 -1.38
C THR A 78 -3.45 17.29 -1.18
N ALA A 79 -2.84 16.45 -2.01
CA ALA A 79 -1.45 16.11 -1.92
C ALA A 79 -0.81 16.01 -3.29
N LYS A 80 0.50 16.10 -3.32
CA LYS A 80 1.28 15.74 -4.49
C LYS A 80 2.23 14.59 -4.13
N MET A 81 2.39 13.65 -5.02
CA MET A 81 3.40 12.62 -4.90
C MET A 81 4.75 13.26 -5.21
N ASP A 82 5.51 13.51 -4.16
CA ASP A 82 6.79 14.21 -4.24
C ASP A 82 7.95 13.21 -4.10
N GLY A 83 9.07 13.53 -4.74
CA GLY A 83 10.33 12.87 -4.46
C GLY A 83 10.98 13.50 -3.22
N PHE A 84 11.69 12.72 -2.47
CA PHE A 84 12.48 13.28 -1.40
C PHE A 84 13.65 14.11 -1.95
N GLN A 85 14.10 15.08 -1.15
CA GLN A 85 15.10 16.06 -1.56
C GLN A 85 16.52 15.49 -1.38
N GLY A 86 17.08 15.01 -2.46
CA GLY A 86 18.17 14.07 -2.55
C GLY A 86 19.55 14.39 -2.01
N GLU A 87 20.09 15.61 -2.21
CA GLU A 87 21.54 15.82 -1.94
C GLU A 87 21.88 15.93 -0.45
N SER A 88 21.07 16.62 0.34
CA SER A 88 21.28 16.72 1.79
C SER A 88 21.16 15.37 2.49
N VAL A 89 20.28 14.56 1.97
CA VAL A 89 19.88 13.26 2.48
C VAL A 89 20.97 12.22 2.29
N PHE A 90 21.58 12.18 1.12
CA PHE A 90 22.68 11.25 0.86
C PHE A 90 23.89 11.51 1.79
N GLY A 91 24.14 12.80 2.10
CA GLY A 91 25.17 13.19 3.04
C GLY A 91 24.86 12.82 4.50
N GLU A 92 23.60 12.84 4.89
CA GLU A 92 23.18 12.42 6.23
C GLU A 92 23.27 10.91 6.41
N LEU A 93 22.92 10.13 5.37
CA LEU A 93 22.96 8.68 5.36
C LEU A 93 24.37 8.10 5.50
N PHE A 94 25.24 8.58 4.63
CA PHE A 94 26.59 8.04 4.50
C PHE A 94 27.62 8.89 5.24
N GLY A 95 27.17 9.86 6.07
CA GLY A 95 28.04 10.78 6.81
C GLY A 95 28.83 11.77 5.96
N LYS A 96 28.72 11.66 4.63
CA LYS A 96 29.28 12.54 3.60
C LYS A 96 28.57 12.25 2.29
N ILE A 97 28.34 13.26 1.45
CA ILE A 97 28.23 13.00 0.01
C ILE A 97 29.55 12.37 -0.40
N PRO A 98 29.59 11.11 -0.89
CA PRO A 98 30.84 10.52 -1.26
C PRO A 98 31.50 11.39 -2.32
N GLU A 99 32.74 11.82 -2.11
CA GLU A 99 33.51 12.56 -3.13
C GLU A 99 33.61 11.77 -4.45
N ASN A 100 33.34 10.46 -4.39
CA ASN A 100 33.33 9.51 -5.49
C ASN A 100 31.95 9.01 -5.88
N GLY A 101 30.88 9.55 -5.31
CA GLY A 101 29.50 9.19 -5.67
C GLY A 101 29.16 9.72 -7.06
N VAL A 102 28.50 8.90 -7.88
CA VAL A 102 28.06 9.29 -9.22
C VAL A 102 26.59 9.69 -9.15
N LYS A 103 26.30 10.96 -9.46
CA LYS A 103 24.93 11.42 -9.69
C LYS A 103 24.58 11.20 -11.15
N THR A 104 23.55 10.40 -11.42
CA THR A 104 22.98 10.26 -12.77
C THR A 104 21.64 10.94 -12.79
N GLU A 105 21.42 11.86 -13.73
CA GLU A 105 20.12 12.48 -13.97
C GLU A 105 19.53 11.87 -15.24
N GLU A 106 18.37 11.26 -15.09
CA GLU A 106 17.63 10.68 -16.21
C GLU A 106 16.34 11.49 -16.42
N GLY A 107 16.20 12.08 -17.60
CA GLY A 107 14.99 12.76 -18.03
C GLY A 107 14.37 12.03 -19.23
N TYR A 108 13.05 12.13 -19.35
CA TYR A 108 12.34 11.67 -20.54
C TYR A 108 12.02 12.87 -21.43
N GLU A 109 11.90 12.65 -22.74
CA GLU A 109 11.55 13.68 -23.69
C GLU A 109 10.21 14.34 -23.33
N GLY A 110 10.26 15.63 -22.97
CA GLY A 110 9.09 16.41 -22.55
C GLY A 110 8.72 16.34 -21.05
N ALA A 111 9.50 15.66 -20.22
CA ALA A 111 9.37 15.69 -18.77
C ALA A 111 10.61 16.32 -18.13
N PRO A 112 10.46 17.04 -17.00
CA PRO A 112 11.61 17.53 -16.25
C PRO A 112 12.46 16.35 -15.77
N ALA A 113 13.78 16.57 -15.63
CA ALA A 113 14.71 15.58 -15.10
C ALA A 113 14.52 15.41 -13.58
N LEU A 114 13.43 14.73 -13.22
CA LEU A 114 13.08 14.46 -11.82
C LEU A 114 13.63 13.12 -11.34
N ASN A 115 14.26 12.35 -12.23
CA ASN A 115 14.87 11.09 -11.89
C ASN A 115 16.37 11.32 -11.65
N TYR A 116 16.85 10.89 -10.50
CA TYR A 116 18.28 10.86 -10.21
C TYR A 116 18.64 9.65 -9.37
N SER A 117 19.84 9.18 -9.54
CA SER A 117 20.43 8.16 -8.69
C SER A 117 21.83 8.57 -8.25
N TYR A 118 22.13 8.23 -7.02
CA TYR A 118 23.49 8.29 -6.47
C TYR A 118 23.95 6.88 -6.20
N GLU A 119 25.21 6.61 -6.50
CA GLU A 119 25.85 5.35 -6.16
C GLU A 119 27.03 5.64 -5.24
N GLY A 120 27.04 5.02 -4.09
CA GLY A 120 28.12 5.14 -3.10
C GLY A 120 29.31 4.24 -3.42
N PRO A 121 30.44 4.44 -2.71
CA PRO A 121 31.69 3.71 -3.00
C PRO A 121 31.63 2.22 -2.64
N LEU A 122 30.63 1.78 -1.86
CA LEU A 122 30.41 0.38 -1.49
C LEU A 122 29.21 -0.24 -2.23
N GLY A 123 28.67 0.45 -3.25
CA GLY A 123 27.52 -0.01 -4.01
C GLY A 123 26.17 0.47 -3.48
N GLU A 124 26.17 1.31 -2.42
CA GLU A 124 24.94 1.90 -1.91
C GLU A 124 24.27 2.76 -2.99
N LYS A 125 22.96 2.65 -3.11
CA LYS A 125 22.18 3.37 -4.10
C LYS A 125 21.06 4.17 -3.43
N LEU A 126 20.94 5.41 -3.84
CA LEU A 126 19.83 6.28 -3.52
C LEU A 126 19.18 6.73 -4.83
N ARG A 127 17.89 6.44 -5.00
CA ARG A 127 17.14 6.80 -6.18
C ARG A 127 15.95 7.69 -5.85
N ASN A 128 15.70 8.63 -6.75
CA ASN A 128 14.43 9.31 -6.86
C ASN A 128 13.93 9.11 -8.30
N GLN A 129 12.74 8.56 -8.45
CA GLN A 129 12.15 8.26 -9.75
C GLN A 129 10.79 8.93 -9.88
N ASN A 130 10.71 9.86 -10.83
CA ASN A 130 9.46 10.45 -11.31
C ASN A 130 9.26 10.09 -12.76
N GLY A 131 8.63 8.96 -13.02
CA GLY A 131 8.41 8.46 -14.37
C GLY A 131 7.29 9.19 -15.12
N THR A 132 7.19 8.97 -16.42
CA THR A 132 6.26 9.64 -17.32
C THR A 132 4.79 9.32 -17.09
N ILE A 133 4.42 8.04 -17.03
CA ILE A 133 3.06 7.58 -16.77
C ILE A 133 2.93 7.18 -15.30
N ARG A 134 4.00 6.69 -14.74
CA ARG A 134 4.12 6.24 -13.35
C ARG A 134 4.99 7.24 -12.63
N VAL A 135 4.38 8.21 -11.99
CA VAL A 135 5.11 9.06 -11.07
C VAL A 135 5.27 8.28 -9.79
N SER A 136 6.44 7.78 -9.59
CA SER A 136 6.85 7.25 -8.30
C SER A 136 8.02 8.07 -7.77
N SER A 137 7.97 8.41 -6.52
CA SER A 137 9.10 8.94 -5.80
C SER A 137 9.47 7.95 -4.72
N GLY A 138 10.75 7.66 -4.58
CA GLY A 138 11.18 6.61 -3.68
C GLY A 138 12.59 6.82 -3.15
N LEU A 139 12.82 6.20 -2.02
CA LEU A 139 14.11 5.97 -1.44
C LEU A 139 14.43 4.51 -1.64
N ASP A 140 15.54 4.23 -2.31
CA ASP A 140 16.04 2.89 -2.53
C ASP A 140 17.51 2.86 -2.13
N LEU A 141 17.79 2.25 -0.99
CA LEU A 141 19.14 2.02 -0.49
C LEU A 141 19.42 0.53 -0.63
N GLU A 142 20.47 0.22 -1.34
CA GLU A 142 20.86 -1.15 -1.64
C GLU A 142 22.38 -1.30 -1.49
N THR A 143 22.81 -2.12 -0.54
CA THR A 143 24.20 -2.54 -0.42
C THR A 143 24.47 -3.74 -1.32
N GLU A 144 25.74 -4.07 -1.62
CA GLU A 144 26.05 -5.30 -2.38
C GLU A 144 25.58 -6.55 -1.60
N GLU A 145 25.76 -6.57 -0.26
CA GLU A 145 25.29 -7.66 0.58
C GLU A 145 23.74 -7.71 0.62
N GLY A 146 23.09 -6.56 0.71
CA GLY A 146 21.65 -6.47 0.66
C GLY A 146 21.05 -6.95 -0.66
N LYS A 147 21.74 -6.71 -1.76
CA LYS A 147 21.36 -7.23 -3.07
C LYS A 147 21.41 -8.76 -3.11
N LYS A 148 22.50 -9.35 -2.61
CA LYS A 148 22.64 -10.80 -2.43
C LYS A 148 21.45 -11.37 -1.66
N ILE A 149 21.16 -10.80 -0.47
CA ILE A 149 20.11 -11.28 0.42
C ILE A 149 18.73 -11.08 -0.21
N TYR A 150 18.39 -9.85 -0.64
CA TYR A 150 17.08 -9.52 -1.15
C TYR A 150 16.69 -10.33 -2.40
N SER A 151 17.64 -10.62 -3.28
CA SER A 151 17.41 -11.40 -4.49
C SER A 151 17.12 -12.88 -4.22
N ASN A 152 17.50 -13.38 -3.06
CA ASN A 152 17.35 -14.77 -2.66
C ASN A 152 16.34 -14.96 -1.49
N LEU A 153 15.58 -13.92 -1.12
CA LEU A 153 14.50 -14.11 -0.16
C LEU A 153 13.46 -15.08 -0.71
N PRO A 154 13.08 -16.12 0.05
CA PRO A 154 12.09 -17.12 -0.40
C PRO A 154 10.66 -16.58 -0.28
N VAL A 155 10.38 -15.46 -0.95
CA VAL A 155 9.09 -14.78 -0.87
C VAL A 155 8.50 -14.51 -2.25
N GLU A 156 7.19 -14.57 -2.33
CA GLU A 156 6.41 -14.14 -3.48
C GLU A 156 5.34 -13.13 -3.02
N TYR A 157 5.31 -11.98 -3.67
CA TYR A 157 4.28 -10.98 -3.42
C TYR A 157 3.07 -11.27 -4.32
N ILE A 158 1.92 -11.51 -3.68
CA ILE A 158 0.67 -11.78 -4.38
C ILE A 158 -0.11 -10.47 -4.46
N SER A 159 -0.42 -10.04 -5.68
CA SER A 159 -1.31 -8.92 -5.93
C SER A 159 -2.30 -9.30 -7.02
N ALA A 160 -3.58 -9.32 -6.69
CA ALA A 160 -4.65 -9.69 -7.62
C ALA A 160 -5.89 -8.84 -7.37
N GLY A 161 -6.23 -7.96 -8.31
CA GLY A 161 -7.35 -7.03 -8.13
C GLY A 161 -7.18 -6.16 -6.89
N ASN A 162 -8.15 -6.20 -5.96
CA ASN A 162 -8.08 -5.50 -4.68
C ASN A 162 -7.48 -6.37 -3.55
N GLY A 163 -6.73 -7.42 -3.89
CA GLY A 163 -6.14 -8.34 -2.93
C GLY A 163 -4.62 -8.24 -2.87
N GLU A 164 -4.07 -8.53 -1.72
CA GLU A 164 -2.63 -8.58 -1.49
C GLU A 164 -2.25 -9.71 -0.52
N GLY A 165 -1.04 -10.17 -0.63
CA GLY A 165 -0.49 -11.17 0.27
C GLY A 165 1.01 -11.34 0.07
N ILE A 166 1.63 -12.01 1.01
CA ILE A 166 2.99 -12.51 0.90
C ILE A 166 2.97 -14.02 1.13
N MET A 167 3.57 -14.75 0.21
CA MET A 167 3.80 -16.18 0.38
C MET A 167 5.27 -16.39 0.73
N ILE A 168 5.52 -17.13 1.80
CA ILE A 168 6.87 -17.45 2.27
C ILE A 168 7.12 -18.93 2.01
N TYR A 169 8.05 -19.24 1.11
CA TYR A 169 8.42 -20.60 0.80
C TYR A 169 9.28 -21.20 1.92
N GLY A 170 8.88 -22.39 2.41
CA GLY A 170 9.51 -23.02 3.56
C GLY A 170 9.04 -22.51 4.93
N GLY A 171 8.12 -21.52 4.91
CA GLY A 171 7.57 -20.89 6.12
C GLY A 171 8.51 -19.89 6.78
N GLU A 172 7.96 -19.12 7.69
CA GLU A 172 8.72 -18.14 8.48
C GLU A 172 9.64 -18.86 9.47
N GLN A 173 10.85 -18.31 9.68
CA GLN A 173 11.82 -18.82 10.63
C GLN A 173 11.95 -17.87 11.82
N GLU A 174 12.17 -18.43 13.00
CA GLU A 174 12.50 -17.64 14.18
C GLU A 174 13.97 -17.19 14.10
N VAL A 175 14.20 -15.99 13.59
CA VAL A 175 15.51 -15.34 13.53
C VAL A 175 15.54 -14.23 14.57
N THR A 176 16.56 -14.23 15.42
CA THR A 176 16.80 -13.18 16.41
C THR A 176 18.08 -12.43 16.05
N LEU A 177 17.97 -11.11 15.95
CA LEU A 177 19.11 -10.21 15.75
C LEU A 177 19.36 -9.45 17.06
N GLU A 178 20.62 -9.40 17.52
CA GLU A 178 20.97 -8.78 18.81
C GLU A 178 20.63 -7.29 18.90
N ASN A 179 20.60 -6.58 17.77
CA ASN A 179 20.34 -5.14 17.66
C ASN A 179 19.06 -4.81 16.89
N GLU A 180 18.12 -5.73 16.83
CA GLU A 180 16.90 -5.64 16.01
C GLU A 180 16.09 -4.36 16.28
N GLU A 181 15.81 -4.07 17.55
CA GLU A 181 15.02 -2.87 17.93
C GLU A 181 15.72 -1.58 17.50
N ASP A 182 17.04 -1.50 17.65
CA ASP A 182 17.84 -0.34 17.23
C ASP A 182 17.84 -0.18 15.71
N LEU A 183 17.95 -1.27 14.95
CA LEU A 183 17.91 -1.24 13.49
C LEU A 183 16.53 -0.87 12.96
N ILE A 184 15.45 -1.36 13.56
CA ILE A 184 14.09 -0.95 13.22
C ILE A 184 13.92 0.56 13.46
N ALA A 185 14.36 1.05 14.62
CA ALA A 185 14.31 2.48 14.94
C ALA A 185 15.15 3.34 13.98
N GLN A 186 16.32 2.85 13.56
CA GLN A 186 17.16 3.50 12.55
C GLN A 186 16.46 3.55 11.20
N CYS A 187 15.83 2.46 10.74
CA CYS A 187 15.03 2.46 9.51
C CYS A 187 13.92 3.52 9.56
N GLN A 188 13.16 3.57 10.66
CA GLN A 188 12.07 4.53 10.84
C GLN A 188 12.59 5.96 10.82
N GLN A 189 13.56 6.27 11.66
CA GLN A 189 14.15 7.59 11.74
C GLN A 189 14.72 8.04 10.40
N PHE A 190 15.39 7.13 9.70
CA PHE A 190 15.95 7.38 8.40
C PHE A 190 14.88 7.75 7.37
N ILE A 191 13.83 6.94 7.22
CA ILE A 191 12.76 7.16 6.26
C ILE A 191 12.02 8.47 6.58
N GLU A 192 11.73 8.77 7.85
CA GLU A 192 11.07 10.00 8.26
C GLU A 192 11.91 11.25 7.95
N GLN A 193 13.20 11.23 8.29
CA GLN A 193 14.08 12.39 8.06
C GLN A 193 14.37 12.63 6.58
N VAL A 194 14.55 11.56 5.85
CA VAL A 194 15.03 11.56 4.47
C VAL A 194 13.90 11.68 3.47
N GLY A 195 12.85 10.92 3.67
CA GLY A 195 11.70 10.87 2.78
C GLY A 195 10.68 11.96 3.05
N GLY A 196 10.76 12.65 4.19
CA GLY A 196 9.78 13.66 4.57
C GLY A 196 8.42 13.07 4.94
N TRP A 197 8.33 11.77 5.20
CA TRP A 197 7.10 11.16 5.72
C TRP A 197 6.78 11.73 7.11
N GLU A 198 5.52 12.08 7.35
CA GLU A 198 5.09 12.65 8.63
C GLU A 198 5.29 11.66 9.77
N GLN A 199 5.00 10.40 9.51
CA GLN A 199 5.15 9.29 10.45
C GLN A 199 5.17 7.96 9.70
N ILE A 200 5.96 7.00 10.16
CA ILE A 200 5.89 5.61 9.74
C ILE A 200 5.87 4.67 10.95
N ALA A 201 5.34 3.48 10.78
CA ALA A 201 5.34 2.45 11.81
C ALA A 201 5.57 1.07 11.19
N LEU A 202 6.32 0.21 11.88
CA LEU A 202 6.48 -1.19 11.52
C LEU A 202 5.12 -1.89 11.59
N THR A 203 4.77 -2.65 10.56
CA THR A 203 3.54 -3.46 10.52
C THR A 203 3.83 -4.95 10.58
N ASP A 204 4.85 -5.39 9.88
CA ASP A 204 5.19 -6.81 9.79
C ASP A 204 6.72 -6.98 9.74
N ALA A 205 7.19 -8.10 10.28
CA ALA A 205 8.59 -8.50 10.26
C ALA A 205 8.68 -10.02 10.08
N TYR A 206 9.40 -10.46 9.05
CA TYR A 206 9.57 -11.87 8.71
C TYR A 206 11.03 -12.27 8.80
N GLY A 207 11.33 -13.35 9.53
CA GLY A 207 12.68 -13.87 9.68
C GLY A 207 13.04 -14.91 8.63
N PHE A 208 14.28 -14.86 8.14
CA PHE A 208 14.84 -15.81 7.17
C PHE A 208 16.24 -16.24 7.59
N SER A 209 16.47 -17.55 7.58
CA SER A 209 17.81 -18.10 7.81
C SER A 209 18.63 -18.17 6.53
N CYS A 210 19.95 -18.22 6.68
CA CYS A 210 20.85 -18.40 5.54
C CYS A 210 20.59 -19.71 4.79
N GLU A 211 20.18 -20.78 5.48
CA GLU A 211 19.84 -22.06 4.85
C GLU A 211 18.60 -21.95 3.93
N GLN A 212 17.63 -21.12 4.30
CA GLN A 212 16.47 -20.89 3.42
C GLN A 212 16.86 -20.13 2.16
N MET A 213 17.72 -19.12 2.29
CA MET A 213 18.19 -18.34 1.15
C MET A 213 19.08 -19.17 0.23
N GLU A 214 19.93 -20.03 0.79
CA GLU A 214 20.73 -21.01 0.03
C GLU A 214 19.82 -21.96 -0.78
N GLN A 215 18.79 -22.51 -0.14
CA GLN A 215 17.79 -23.35 -0.82
C GLN A 215 17.06 -22.61 -1.93
N GLN A 216 16.69 -21.35 -1.71
CA GLN A 216 16.06 -20.51 -2.74
C GLN A 216 16.98 -20.25 -3.92
N GLN A 217 18.26 -19.98 -3.65
CA GLN A 217 19.29 -19.84 -4.69
C GLN A 217 19.41 -21.11 -5.53
N GLU A 218 19.47 -22.30 -4.89
CA GLU A 218 19.52 -23.58 -5.60
C GLU A 218 18.29 -23.79 -6.51
N VAL A 219 17.09 -23.46 -6.02
CA VAL A 219 15.85 -23.51 -6.80
C VAL A 219 15.93 -22.59 -8.03
N SER A 220 16.46 -21.39 -7.86
CA SER A 220 16.61 -20.40 -8.93
C SER A 220 17.62 -20.86 -9.99
N ILE A 221 18.77 -21.42 -9.59
CA ILE A 221 19.77 -21.99 -10.48
C ILE A 221 19.20 -23.15 -11.28
N GLN A 222 18.48 -24.07 -10.63
CA GLN A 222 17.84 -25.19 -11.32
C GLN A 222 16.77 -24.74 -12.32
N ALA A 223 16.01 -23.70 -11.99
CA ALA A 223 15.00 -23.13 -12.89
C ALA A 223 15.67 -22.47 -14.14
N GLU A 224 16.83 -21.84 -13.96
CA GLU A 224 17.62 -21.29 -15.08
C GLU A 224 18.14 -22.43 -15.99
N GLU A 225 18.80 -23.43 -15.41
CA GLU A 225 19.32 -24.58 -16.14
C GLU A 225 18.25 -25.33 -16.94
N ASN A 226 17.03 -25.41 -16.38
CA ASN A 226 15.88 -26.03 -17.04
C ASN A 226 15.21 -25.13 -18.08
N GLY A 227 15.59 -23.86 -18.19
CA GLY A 227 14.97 -22.88 -19.07
C GLY A 227 13.55 -22.50 -18.64
N GLU A 228 13.24 -22.60 -17.37
CA GLU A 228 11.92 -22.30 -16.79
C GLU A 228 11.75 -20.81 -16.46
N LEU A 229 12.83 -20.03 -16.45
CA LEU A 229 12.77 -18.59 -16.22
C LEU A 229 12.15 -17.88 -17.42
N LEU A 230 11.24 -16.95 -17.15
CA LEU A 230 10.60 -16.12 -18.18
C LEU A 230 11.59 -15.26 -18.97
N LYS A 231 12.69 -14.88 -18.32
CA LYS A 231 13.83 -14.18 -18.94
C LYS A 231 15.10 -14.88 -18.49
N PRO A 232 15.94 -15.35 -19.43
CA PRO A 232 17.26 -15.86 -19.08
C PRO A 232 18.04 -14.76 -18.36
N GLN A 233 18.54 -15.07 -17.18
CA GLN A 233 19.42 -14.21 -16.41
C GLN A 233 20.50 -15.07 -15.77
N GLU A 234 21.70 -14.56 -15.71
CA GLU A 234 22.77 -15.21 -14.99
C GLU A 234 22.49 -15.07 -13.48
N ILE A 235 22.38 -16.20 -12.80
CA ILE A 235 22.18 -16.22 -11.35
C ILE A 235 23.54 -16.31 -10.70
N GLU A 236 23.86 -15.32 -9.89
CA GLU A 236 25.11 -15.32 -9.12
C GLU A 236 25.02 -16.34 -8.00
N GLU A 237 26.08 -17.16 -7.87
CA GLU A 237 26.22 -18.09 -6.75
C GLU A 237 26.93 -17.39 -5.58
N TYR A 238 26.32 -17.46 -4.40
CA TYR A 238 26.84 -16.86 -3.19
C TYR A 238 27.19 -17.93 -2.14
N GLU A 239 28.20 -17.65 -1.33
CA GLU A 239 28.46 -18.40 -0.10
C GLU A 239 27.58 -17.83 1.03
N TRP A 240 26.89 -18.72 1.74
CA TRP A 240 25.96 -18.35 2.80
C TRP A 240 26.53 -18.66 4.19
N SER A 241 26.20 -17.85 5.18
CA SER A 241 26.64 -17.98 6.57
C SER A 241 25.57 -17.46 7.53
N GLU A 242 25.71 -17.76 8.83
CA GLU A 242 24.82 -17.20 9.85
C GLU A 242 24.83 -15.65 9.91
N ALA A 243 25.84 -15.00 9.30
CA ALA A 243 25.87 -13.55 9.19
C ALA A 243 24.77 -13.02 8.28
N ASP A 244 24.32 -13.83 7.33
CA ASP A 244 23.31 -13.50 6.34
C ASP A 244 21.87 -13.73 6.87
N ASN A 245 21.69 -14.28 8.07
CA ASN A 245 20.39 -14.33 8.70
C ASN A 245 19.80 -12.94 8.76
N CYS A 246 18.54 -12.78 8.30
CA CYS A 246 17.97 -11.46 8.10
C CYS A 246 16.51 -11.38 8.52
N LYS A 247 16.02 -10.16 8.62
CA LYS A 247 14.59 -9.87 8.69
C LYS A 247 14.16 -8.94 7.59
N LEU A 248 13.05 -9.28 6.94
CA LEU A 248 12.33 -8.43 6.02
C LEU A 248 11.25 -7.67 6.80
N LEU A 249 11.33 -6.35 6.76
CA LEU A 249 10.48 -5.44 7.50
C LEU A 249 9.53 -4.72 6.55
N PHE A 250 8.29 -4.54 6.98
CA PHE A 250 7.30 -3.71 6.28
C PHE A 250 6.85 -2.57 7.17
N PHE A 251 6.74 -1.39 6.59
CA PHE A 251 6.30 -0.19 7.30
C PHE A 251 5.09 0.43 6.63
N GLN A 252 4.22 1.02 7.45
CA GLN A 252 3.06 1.79 7.05
C GLN A 252 3.33 3.27 7.22
N SER A 253 3.06 4.06 6.17
CA SER A 253 3.10 5.53 6.26
C SER A 253 1.78 6.09 6.78
N TYR A 254 1.85 7.23 7.46
CA TYR A 254 0.71 7.93 8.02
C TYR A 254 0.72 9.40 7.64
N LEU A 255 -0.47 9.95 7.42
CA LEU A 255 -0.73 11.37 7.29
C LEU A 255 -1.77 11.76 8.35
N ASN A 256 -1.51 12.81 9.12
CA ASN A 256 -2.41 13.23 10.20
C ASN A 256 -2.81 12.09 11.16
N GLY A 257 -1.95 11.08 11.34
CA GLY A 257 -2.23 9.90 12.16
C GLY A 257 -3.16 8.87 11.51
N ILE A 258 -3.55 9.04 10.24
CA ILE A 258 -4.33 8.09 9.46
C ILE A 258 -3.38 7.37 8.50
N PRO A 259 -3.38 6.02 8.45
CA PRO A 259 -2.53 5.28 7.54
C PRO A 259 -2.91 5.55 6.08
N VAL A 260 -1.91 5.65 5.22
CA VAL A 260 -2.10 5.79 3.77
C VAL A 260 -2.22 4.43 3.13
N LEU A 261 -3.11 4.27 2.15
CA LEU A 261 -3.21 3.02 1.38
C LEU A 261 -1.87 2.65 0.76
N CYS A 262 -1.45 1.41 0.97
CA CYS A 262 -0.17 0.89 0.45
C CYS A 262 -0.27 0.27 -0.93
N ASN A 263 -1.47 -0.11 -1.38
CA ASN A 263 -1.67 -0.83 -2.62
C ASN A 263 -1.60 0.08 -3.84
N GLU A 264 -1.23 -0.49 -4.98
CA GLU A 264 -1.32 0.19 -6.27
C GLU A 264 -2.78 0.51 -6.60
N VAL A 265 -3.05 1.78 -6.96
CA VAL A 265 -4.37 2.24 -7.34
C VAL A 265 -4.39 2.47 -8.84
N ASN A 266 -5.04 1.56 -9.57
CA ASN A 266 -5.25 1.67 -11.01
C ASN A 266 -6.53 2.45 -11.31
N ARG A 267 -6.43 3.49 -12.16
CA ARG A 267 -7.57 4.14 -12.78
C ARG A 267 -7.53 4.00 -14.29
N GLN A 268 -8.70 4.09 -14.92
CA GLN A 268 -8.90 3.89 -16.36
C GLN A 268 -8.20 4.94 -17.24
N ASP A 269 -7.63 6.00 -16.68
CA ASP A 269 -7.15 7.18 -17.40
C ASP A 269 -5.61 7.23 -17.55
N GLU A 270 -4.93 6.10 -17.55
CA GLU A 270 -3.46 6.00 -17.67
C GLU A 270 -2.67 6.62 -16.50
N LEU A 271 -3.33 7.32 -15.58
CA LEU A 271 -2.74 7.86 -14.37
C LEU A 271 -3.03 6.89 -13.20
N PHE A 272 -2.00 6.25 -12.69
CA PHE A 272 -2.15 5.41 -11.52
C PHE A 272 -1.17 5.83 -10.43
N ILE A 273 -1.57 5.59 -9.20
CA ILE A 273 -0.72 5.79 -8.05
C ILE A 273 -0.03 4.46 -7.76
N PRO A 274 1.30 4.40 -7.84
CA PRO A 274 2.03 3.18 -7.50
C PRO A 274 1.84 2.86 -6.02
N ALA A 275 2.07 1.60 -5.69
CA ALA A 275 2.02 1.17 -4.29
C ALA A 275 3.01 1.98 -3.45
N THR A 276 2.52 2.48 -2.31
CA THR A 276 3.34 3.20 -1.32
C THR A 276 4.03 2.19 -0.39
N LYS A 277 5.00 1.46 -0.95
CA LYS A 277 5.66 0.37 -0.24
C LYS A 277 6.91 0.88 0.47
N ILE A 278 7.01 0.57 1.76
CA ILE A 278 8.21 0.84 2.57
C ILE A 278 8.67 -0.49 3.13
N ARG A 279 9.87 -0.91 2.72
CA ARG A 279 10.45 -2.20 3.10
C ARG A 279 11.91 -2.03 3.44
N ALA A 280 12.38 -2.82 4.40
CA ALA A 280 13.81 -2.92 4.69
C ALA A 280 14.21 -4.38 4.90
N VAL A 281 15.46 -4.69 4.64
CA VAL A 281 16.12 -5.92 5.06
C VAL A 281 17.22 -5.55 6.02
N ILE A 282 17.19 -6.15 7.20
CA ILE A 282 18.20 -5.96 8.23
C ILE A 282 18.89 -7.28 8.54
N THR A 283 20.19 -7.21 8.80
CA THR A 283 21.02 -8.29 9.31
C THR A 283 21.65 -7.86 10.64
N LYS A 284 22.45 -8.72 11.23
CA LYS A 284 23.27 -8.31 12.41
C LYS A 284 24.30 -7.23 12.06
N GLU A 285 24.68 -7.07 10.81
CA GLU A 285 25.66 -6.10 10.34
C GLU A 285 25.05 -4.70 10.10
N GLY A 286 23.71 -4.63 9.88
CA GLY A 286 23.05 -3.34 9.66
C GLY A 286 21.82 -3.40 8.78
N ILE A 287 21.49 -2.25 8.18
CA ILE A 287 20.45 -2.10 7.16
C ILE A 287 21.09 -2.40 5.81
N GLU A 288 20.71 -3.52 5.20
CA GLU A 288 21.28 -3.98 3.93
C GLU A 288 20.48 -3.54 2.71
N TYR A 289 19.18 -3.44 2.90
CA TYR A 289 18.26 -2.98 1.87
C TYR A 289 17.17 -2.12 2.50
N LEU A 290 16.84 -1.02 1.85
CA LEU A 290 15.72 -0.18 2.21
C LEU A 290 15.12 0.42 0.95
N SER A 291 13.81 0.25 0.78
CA SER A 291 13.04 0.87 -0.29
C SER A 291 11.81 1.54 0.31
N ALA A 292 11.60 2.81 -0.04
CA ALA A 292 10.45 3.58 0.40
C ALA A 292 9.90 4.38 -0.78
N GLU A 293 8.66 4.10 -1.16
CA GLU A 293 7.99 4.69 -2.29
C GLU A 293 6.69 5.37 -1.86
N GLY A 294 6.22 6.34 -2.65
CA GLY A 294 4.90 6.92 -2.48
C GLY A 294 4.82 7.98 -1.38
N HIS A 295 5.81 8.83 -1.28
CA HIS A 295 5.73 10.02 -0.43
C HIS A 295 4.69 11.02 -0.96
N PHE A 296 3.78 11.46 -0.07
CA PHE A 296 2.76 12.44 -0.37
C PHE A 296 3.00 13.73 0.41
N ALA A 297 3.38 14.79 -0.29
CA ALA A 297 3.47 16.12 0.28
C ALA A 297 2.08 16.77 0.33
N VAL A 298 1.52 16.93 1.53
CA VAL A 298 0.21 17.55 1.74
C VAL A 298 0.27 19.04 1.40
N ARG A 299 -0.74 19.53 0.66
CA ARG A 299 -0.87 20.95 0.27
C ARG A 299 -2.01 21.65 0.97
N GLU A 300 -3.21 21.10 0.93
CA GLU A 300 -4.40 21.70 1.50
C GLU A 300 -5.13 20.68 2.36
N LYS A 301 -5.82 21.15 3.37
CA LYS A 301 -6.60 20.32 4.30
C LYS A 301 -8.00 20.92 4.46
N GLU A 302 -9.00 20.07 4.45
CA GLU A 302 -10.39 20.42 4.67
C GLU A 302 -11.00 19.44 5.65
N THR A 303 -11.55 19.96 6.75
CA THR A 303 -12.28 19.12 7.71
C THR A 303 -13.57 18.62 7.09
N ILE A 304 -13.84 17.33 7.23
CA ILE A 304 -15.04 16.68 6.71
C ILE A 304 -15.85 16.05 7.83
N SER A 305 -17.14 15.87 7.57
CA SER A 305 -18.01 15.03 8.42
C SER A 305 -18.02 13.61 7.88
N LEU A 306 -17.84 12.62 8.73
CA LEU A 306 -17.93 11.23 8.33
C LEU A 306 -19.40 10.79 8.21
N ALA A 307 -19.66 9.92 7.23
CA ALA A 307 -20.96 9.23 7.09
C ALA A 307 -21.21 8.31 8.29
N GLY A 308 -22.47 8.19 8.68
CA GLY A 308 -22.83 7.33 9.77
C GLY A 308 -22.66 5.84 9.46
N LYS A 309 -22.59 5.04 10.51
CA LYS A 309 -22.42 3.58 10.43
C LYS A 309 -23.42 2.92 9.48
N ASP A 310 -24.71 3.29 9.59
CA ASP A 310 -25.77 2.62 8.83
C ASP A 310 -25.60 2.82 7.32
N THR A 311 -25.21 4.03 6.89
CA THR A 311 -24.89 4.34 5.48
C THR A 311 -23.76 3.45 4.95
N VAL A 312 -22.68 3.32 5.70
CA VAL A 312 -21.52 2.48 5.33
C VAL A 312 -21.93 1.01 5.24
N MET A 313 -22.69 0.51 6.21
CA MET A 313 -23.13 -0.89 6.24
C MET A 313 -24.14 -1.21 5.12
N GLU A 314 -24.99 -0.25 4.74
CA GLU A 314 -25.91 -0.43 3.60
C GLU A 314 -25.16 -0.56 2.28
N THR A 315 -24.14 0.26 2.05
CA THR A 315 -23.28 0.16 0.86
C THR A 315 -22.58 -1.20 0.77
N LEU A 316 -21.99 -1.68 1.87
CA LEU A 316 -21.38 -3.00 1.93
C LEU A 316 -22.39 -4.11 1.63
N LYS A 317 -23.57 -4.06 2.27
CA LYS A 317 -24.65 -5.03 2.02
C LYS A 317 -25.01 -5.08 0.55
N ASN A 318 -25.26 -3.93 -0.07
CA ASN A 318 -25.63 -3.85 -1.48
C ASN A 318 -24.53 -4.42 -2.41
N LYS A 319 -23.26 -4.16 -2.10
CA LYS A 319 -22.14 -4.72 -2.84
C LYS A 319 -22.16 -6.25 -2.79
N PHE A 320 -22.16 -6.85 -1.60
CA PHE A 320 -22.06 -8.30 -1.46
C PHE A 320 -23.33 -9.05 -1.89
N ASP A 321 -24.49 -8.46 -1.74
CA ASP A 321 -25.75 -9.04 -2.27
C ASP A 321 -25.73 -9.13 -3.82
N LEU A 322 -24.96 -8.26 -4.50
CA LEU A 322 -24.85 -8.24 -5.95
C LEU A 322 -23.67 -9.07 -6.50
N THR A 323 -22.59 -9.17 -5.75
CA THR A 323 -21.32 -9.69 -6.29
C THR A 323 -20.88 -11.03 -5.69
N SER A 324 -21.35 -11.39 -4.51
CA SER A 324 -20.90 -12.59 -3.81
C SER A 324 -21.83 -13.77 -4.08
N THR A 325 -21.26 -14.92 -4.44
CA THR A 325 -21.98 -16.20 -4.55
C THR A 325 -21.92 -17.00 -3.25
N ASP A 326 -20.84 -16.83 -2.50
CA ASP A 326 -20.59 -17.49 -1.23
C ASP A 326 -20.51 -16.47 -0.08
N PRO A 327 -20.97 -16.82 1.12
CA PRO A 327 -20.89 -15.92 2.26
C PRO A 327 -19.44 -15.57 2.63
N VAL A 328 -19.15 -14.28 2.79
CA VAL A 328 -17.85 -13.77 3.22
C VAL A 328 -17.92 -13.19 4.63
N THR A 329 -16.80 -13.24 5.33
CA THR A 329 -16.63 -12.57 6.63
C THR A 329 -15.65 -11.42 6.48
N LEU A 330 -16.16 -10.21 6.75
CA LEU A 330 -15.31 -9.02 6.87
C LEU A 330 -14.74 -9.00 8.28
N ASP A 331 -13.44 -9.22 8.42
CA ASP A 331 -12.74 -9.45 9.69
C ASP A 331 -11.96 -8.22 10.20
N ARG A 332 -11.84 -7.18 9.36
CA ARG A 332 -11.14 -5.94 9.70
C ARG A 332 -11.86 -4.74 9.13
N MET A 333 -11.90 -3.66 9.91
CA MET A 333 -12.40 -2.36 9.49
C MET A 333 -11.42 -1.28 9.94
N LYS A 334 -10.79 -0.58 8.99
CA LYS A 334 -9.74 0.40 9.26
C LYS A 334 -10.03 1.70 8.52
N LEU A 335 -9.86 2.84 9.19
CA LEU A 335 -9.88 4.14 8.52
C LEU A 335 -8.51 4.39 7.90
N ILE A 336 -8.47 4.67 6.61
CA ILE A 336 -7.24 4.95 5.85
C ILE A 336 -7.41 6.21 5.00
N TYR A 337 -6.30 6.76 4.50
CA TYR A 337 -6.32 7.64 3.34
C TYR A 337 -6.25 6.81 2.05
N TYR A 338 -7.24 7.00 1.20
CA TYR A 338 -7.26 6.45 -0.15
C TYR A 338 -6.88 7.55 -1.15
N PRO A 339 -5.75 7.43 -1.86
CA PRO A 339 -5.33 8.44 -2.83
C PRO A 339 -6.13 8.33 -4.12
N VAL A 340 -6.67 9.45 -4.56
CA VAL A 340 -7.44 9.58 -5.80
C VAL A 340 -6.75 10.57 -6.71
N THR A 341 -6.22 10.11 -7.84
CA THR A 341 -5.49 10.96 -8.79
C THR A 341 -6.36 12.08 -9.34
N THR A 342 -5.86 13.31 -9.29
CA THR A 342 -6.50 14.51 -9.83
C THR A 342 -5.79 15.05 -11.07
N GLY A 343 -4.57 14.63 -11.36
CA GLY A 343 -3.78 15.04 -12.50
C GLY A 343 -2.29 15.14 -12.20
N ARG A 344 -1.64 16.08 -12.88
CA ARG A 344 -0.23 16.45 -12.64
C ARG A 344 -0.13 17.94 -12.43
N ASP A 345 0.81 18.38 -11.61
CA ASP A 345 1.14 19.79 -11.47
C ASP A 345 2.05 20.29 -12.61
N GLU A 346 2.42 21.57 -12.56
CA GLU A 346 3.25 22.22 -13.59
C GLU A 346 4.66 21.60 -13.69
N ASP A 347 5.14 20.97 -12.60
CA ASP A 347 6.43 20.29 -12.55
C ASP A 347 6.34 18.81 -12.99
N GLY A 348 5.14 18.33 -13.33
CA GLY A 348 4.89 16.96 -13.78
C GLY A 348 4.64 15.94 -12.65
N PHE A 349 4.63 16.37 -11.39
CA PHE A 349 4.31 15.50 -10.25
C PHE A 349 2.83 15.12 -10.24
N LEU A 350 2.56 13.89 -9.87
CA LEU A 350 1.20 13.40 -9.69
C LEU A 350 0.54 14.12 -8.53
N THR A 351 -0.67 14.64 -8.76
CA THR A 351 -1.51 15.25 -7.75
C THR A 351 -2.69 14.35 -7.42
N CYS A 352 -3.09 14.34 -6.17
CA CYS A 352 -4.20 13.50 -5.69
C CYS A 352 -4.98 14.14 -4.56
N ASP A 353 -6.22 13.71 -4.44
CA ASP A 353 -7.03 13.86 -3.25
C ASP A 353 -6.78 12.66 -2.33
N MET A 354 -6.41 12.91 -1.08
CA MET A 354 -6.31 11.91 -0.04
C MET A 354 -7.65 11.83 0.68
N ILE A 355 -8.47 10.86 0.28
CA ILE A 355 -9.84 10.72 0.78
C ILE A 355 -9.83 9.78 1.98
N PRO A 356 -10.35 10.19 3.16
CA PRO A 356 -10.60 9.26 4.24
C PRO A 356 -11.59 8.17 3.78
N ALA A 357 -11.20 6.92 3.92
CA ALA A 357 -11.97 5.76 3.48
C ALA A 357 -11.95 4.66 4.53
N TRP A 358 -13.07 3.97 4.66
CA TRP A 358 -13.13 2.74 5.41
C TRP A 358 -12.65 1.59 4.52
N GLN A 359 -11.55 0.95 4.94
CA GLN A 359 -11.03 -0.28 4.36
C GLN A 359 -11.62 -1.46 5.11
N PHE A 360 -12.28 -2.36 4.41
CA PHE A 360 -12.76 -3.65 4.94
C PHE A 360 -11.97 -4.79 4.33
N ARG A 361 -11.49 -5.69 5.17
CA ARG A 361 -10.78 -6.90 4.72
C ARG A 361 -11.68 -8.12 4.82
N TYR A 362 -11.56 -9.00 3.85
CA TYR A 362 -12.01 -10.39 3.89
C TYR A 362 -10.98 -11.29 3.20
N VAL A 363 -11.00 -12.58 3.47
CA VAL A 363 -10.02 -13.52 2.94
C VAL A 363 -10.69 -14.50 1.99
N VAL A 364 -10.08 -14.72 0.82
CA VAL A 364 -10.47 -15.72 -0.18
C VAL A 364 -9.25 -16.53 -0.56
N GLU A 365 -9.27 -17.84 -0.33
CA GLU A 365 -8.15 -18.74 -0.69
C GLU A 365 -6.78 -18.23 -0.17
N ASP A 366 -6.74 -17.76 1.08
CA ASP A 366 -5.57 -17.18 1.76
C ASP A 366 -5.09 -15.82 1.23
N ILE A 367 -5.81 -15.23 0.26
CA ILE A 367 -5.54 -13.88 -0.23
C ILE A 367 -6.42 -12.88 0.52
N SER A 368 -5.80 -11.84 1.07
CA SER A 368 -6.50 -10.70 1.68
C SER A 368 -7.12 -9.83 0.59
N MET A 369 -8.44 -9.74 0.58
CA MET A 369 -9.23 -8.91 -0.33
C MET A 369 -9.78 -7.69 0.39
N TYR A 370 -9.90 -6.57 -0.31
CA TYR A 370 -10.32 -5.31 0.30
C TYR A 370 -11.50 -4.66 -0.42
N VAL A 371 -12.34 -4.00 0.36
CA VAL A 371 -13.40 -3.10 -0.10
C VAL A 371 -13.17 -1.73 0.53
N TYR A 372 -13.29 -0.68 -0.26
CA TYR A 372 -13.08 0.69 0.17
C TYR A 372 -14.38 1.49 0.07
N ILE A 373 -14.78 2.12 1.17
CA ILE A 373 -15.97 2.98 1.26
C ILE A 373 -15.51 4.38 1.65
N ASN A 374 -15.85 5.38 0.83
CA ASN A 374 -15.60 6.77 1.15
C ASN A 374 -16.22 7.11 2.51
N ALA A 375 -15.38 7.52 3.45
CA ALA A 375 -15.85 7.77 4.82
C ALA A 375 -16.71 9.03 4.95
N ALA A 376 -16.67 9.96 3.97
CA ALA A 376 -17.46 11.19 4.01
C ALA A 376 -18.93 10.99 3.60
N ASP A 377 -19.19 10.15 2.59
CA ASP A 377 -20.52 10.00 2.00
C ASP A 377 -21.04 8.55 1.98
N GLY A 378 -20.22 7.59 2.36
CA GLY A 378 -20.55 6.17 2.37
C GLY A 378 -20.60 5.51 0.99
N SER A 379 -20.15 6.17 -0.07
CA SER A 379 -20.10 5.57 -1.41
C SER A 379 -18.94 4.58 -1.54
N GLU A 380 -19.11 3.54 -2.36
CA GLU A 380 -18.01 2.62 -2.69
C GLU A 380 -16.96 3.33 -3.55
N ILE A 381 -15.68 3.18 -3.20
CA ILE A 381 -14.56 3.58 -4.04
C ILE A 381 -14.19 2.38 -4.91
N VAL A 382 -14.45 2.51 -6.21
CA VAL A 382 -14.08 1.50 -7.20
C VAL A 382 -12.73 1.90 -7.79
N GLY A 383 -11.71 1.07 -7.58
CA GLY A 383 -10.36 1.24 -8.09
C GLY A 383 -10.14 0.68 -9.49
#